data_d40127637a1c0c33dcf38dfe0b4ef92f
#
_entry.id   d40127637a1c0c33dcf38dfe0b4ef92f
#
_cell.length_a   1.000
_cell.length_b   1.000
_cell.length_c   1.000
_cell.angle_alpha   90.00
_cell.angle_beta   90.00
_cell.angle_gamma   90.00
#
_symmetry.space_group_name_H-M   'P 1'
#
loop_
_entity.id
_entity.type
_entity.pdbx_description
1 polymer ?
#
loop_
_entity_poly.entity_id
_entity_poly.type
_entity_poly.pdbx_seq_one_letter_code
_entity_poly.pdbx_strand_id
1 'polypeptide(L)'
;MCIVSNHENNRQFAETLHIPFYYIPSNEDKEIVERKILDVCSEHQVELIVLAKYMQILSDHFVSHYPNQIINIHHSFLPSFIGANPYKQAWERGVKLVGATSHYVTSDLDEGPIIDQDVIRINHRYNVQDLRKIGRHVESSVLAQAVEYHVLHKVIVLSLIHI
;
A
#
# COMPACT_ATOMS: atom_id res chain seq x y z
N MET A 1 -9.49 14.53 4.96
CA MET A 1 -9.31 13.08 4.71
C MET A 1 -10.48 12.57 3.89
N CYS A 2 -10.26 11.73 2.88
CA CYS A 2 -11.29 11.07 2.08
C CYS A 2 -10.85 9.64 1.70
N ILE A 3 -11.79 8.84 1.21
CA ILE A 3 -11.52 7.49 0.67
C ILE A 3 -11.90 7.50 -0.80
N VAL A 4 -10.98 7.01 -1.64
CA VAL A 4 -11.23 6.74 -3.06
C VAL A 4 -11.13 5.23 -3.28
N SER A 5 -12.10 4.65 -3.97
CA SER A 5 -12.13 3.21 -4.23
C SER A 5 -12.78 2.90 -5.58
N ASN A 6 -12.29 1.85 -6.23
CA ASN A 6 -12.93 1.26 -7.42
C ASN A 6 -14.03 0.23 -7.07
N HIS A 7 -14.35 0.07 -5.79
CA HIS A 7 -15.42 -0.79 -5.27
C HIS A 7 -16.25 -0.05 -4.24
N GLU A 8 -17.56 -0.30 -4.24
CA GLU A 8 -18.52 0.32 -3.29
C GLU A 8 -18.51 -0.33 -1.89
N ASN A 9 -17.82 -1.45 -1.71
CA ASN A 9 -17.95 -2.31 -0.53
C ASN A 9 -17.69 -1.60 0.80
N ASN A 10 -16.86 -0.55 0.80
CA ASN A 10 -16.49 0.18 2.01
C ASN A 10 -17.26 1.50 2.19
N ARG A 11 -18.21 1.83 1.31
CA ARG A 11 -18.98 3.08 1.38
C ARG A 11 -19.70 3.22 2.72
N GLN A 12 -20.49 2.21 3.10
CA GLN A 12 -21.24 2.24 4.34
C GLN A 12 -20.35 2.42 5.57
N PHE A 13 -19.16 1.79 5.55
CA PHE A 13 -18.19 1.96 6.62
C PHE A 13 -17.63 3.39 6.68
N ALA A 14 -17.28 3.97 5.53
CA ALA A 14 -16.83 5.36 5.44
C ALA A 14 -17.90 6.34 5.93
N GLU A 15 -19.15 6.14 5.52
CA GLU A 15 -20.31 6.95 5.95
C GLU A 15 -20.51 6.89 7.46
N THR A 16 -20.38 5.72 8.07
CA THR A 16 -20.47 5.56 9.55
C THR A 16 -19.41 6.37 10.28
N LEU A 17 -18.25 6.57 9.66
CA LEU A 17 -17.15 7.37 10.20
C LEU A 17 -17.19 8.83 9.73
N HIS A 18 -18.24 9.24 9.00
CA HIS A 18 -18.37 10.57 8.38
C HIS A 18 -17.17 10.94 7.49
N ILE A 19 -16.59 9.94 6.80
CA ILE A 19 -15.49 10.13 5.86
C ILE A 19 -16.05 10.20 4.43
N PRO A 20 -15.78 11.26 3.65
CA PRO A 20 -16.14 11.34 2.24
C PRO A 20 -15.63 10.13 1.46
N PHE A 21 -16.51 9.51 0.67
CA PHE A 21 -16.20 8.33 -0.12
C PHE A 21 -16.47 8.57 -1.59
N TYR A 22 -15.45 8.39 -2.43
CA TYR A 22 -15.50 8.55 -3.86
C TYR A 22 -15.36 7.21 -4.56
N TYR A 23 -16.37 6.84 -5.34
CA TYR A 23 -16.31 5.68 -6.20
C TYR A 23 -15.77 6.08 -7.57
N ILE A 24 -14.59 5.60 -7.93
CA ILE A 24 -13.98 5.80 -9.24
C ILE A 24 -13.69 4.42 -9.83
N PRO A 25 -14.51 3.95 -10.78
CA PRO A 25 -14.34 2.63 -11.39
C PRO A 25 -13.07 2.56 -12.23
N SER A 26 -12.43 1.40 -12.24
CA SER A 26 -11.17 1.16 -12.97
C SER A 26 -11.37 0.66 -14.41
N ASN A 27 -12.57 0.76 -14.97
CA ASN A 27 -12.89 0.35 -16.34
C ASN A 27 -12.69 1.45 -17.39
N GLU A 28 -12.31 2.65 -16.96
CA GLU A 28 -11.97 3.76 -17.82
C GLU A 28 -10.45 3.75 -18.14
N ASP A 29 -10.06 4.63 -19.06
CA ASP A 29 -8.64 4.86 -19.33
C ASP A 29 -7.90 5.29 -18.07
N LYS A 30 -6.69 4.74 -17.88
CA LYS A 30 -5.86 4.98 -16.69
C LYS A 30 -5.63 6.48 -16.43
N GLU A 31 -5.36 7.26 -17.48
CA GLU A 31 -5.10 8.70 -17.36
C GLU A 31 -6.36 9.44 -16.86
N ILE A 32 -7.55 9.00 -17.30
CA ILE A 32 -8.83 9.57 -16.85
C ILE A 32 -9.07 9.24 -15.38
N VAL A 33 -8.82 7.99 -14.98
CA VAL A 33 -8.97 7.53 -13.58
C VAL A 33 -8.02 8.31 -12.67
N GLU A 34 -6.74 8.38 -13.03
CA GLU A 34 -5.72 9.09 -12.25
C GLU A 34 -6.04 10.59 -12.13
N ARG A 35 -6.48 11.24 -13.19
CA ARG A 35 -6.90 12.64 -13.14
C ARG A 35 -8.07 12.85 -12.18
N LYS A 36 -9.11 12.00 -12.21
CA LYS A 36 -10.23 12.06 -11.27
C LYS A 36 -9.75 11.90 -9.81
N ILE A 37 -8.77 11.04 -9.56
CA ILE A 37 -8.18 10.87 -8.24
C ILE A 37 -7.44 12.15 -7.82
N LEU A 38 -6.63 12.74 -8.71
CA LEU A 38 -5.93 14.00 -8.44
C LEU A 38 -6.89 15.16 -8.18
N ASP A 39 -8.02 15.24 -8.91
CA ASP A 39 -9.06 16.25 -8.68
C ASP A 39 -9.65 16.13 -7.26
N VAL A 40 -9.98 14.91 -6.82
CA VAL A 40 -10.44 14.64 -5.44
C VAL A 40 -9.37 15.01 -4.42
N CYS A 41 -8.11 14.64 -4.68
CA CYS A 41 -7.00 14.99 -3.80
C CYS A 41 -6.83 16.50 -3.66
N SER A 42 -6.95 17.24 -4.76
CA SER A 42 -6.89 18.71 -4.78
C SER A 42 -8.05 19.34 -4.00
N GLU A 43 -9.28 18.87 -4.24
CA GLU A 43 -10.49 19.36 -3.54
C GLU A 43 -10.36 19.22 -2.01
N HIS A 44 -9.79 18.10 -1.56
CA HIS A 44 -9.61 17.80 -0.14
C HIS A 44 -8.26 18.25 0.43
N GLN A 45 -7.45 18.96 -0.34
CA GLN A 45 -6.09 19.39 0.07
C GLN A 45 -5.28 18.24 0.68
N VAL A 46 -5.27 17.10 -0.02
CA VAL A 46 -4.58 15.89 0.45
C VAL A 46 -3.07 16.10 0.40
N GLU A 47 -2.41 15.85 1.52
CA GLU A 47 -0.94 15.94 1.66
C GLU A 47 -0.27 14.56 1.63
N LEU A 48 -1.02 13.50 1.90
CA LEU A 48 -0.52 12.12 1.90
C LEU A 48 -1.54 11.19 1.26
N ILE A 49 -1.09 10.37 0.33
CA ILE A 49 -1.88 9.29 -0.28
C ILE A 49 -1.41 7.96 0.32
N VAL A 50 -2.36 7.15 0.78
CA VAL A 50 -2.07 5.81 1.31
C VAL A 50 -2.73 4.77 0.43
N LEU A 51 -1.93 3.92 -0.21
CA LEU A 51 -2.40 2.84 -1.08
C LEU A 51 -2.59 1.57 -0.26
N ALA A 52 -3.81 1.03 -0.28
CA ALA A 52 -4.14 -0.23 0.35
C ALA A 52 -4.80 -1.17 -0.66
N LYS A 53 -4.18 -2.28 -0.96
CA LYS A 53 -4.61 -3.24 -2.01
C LYS A 53 -4.75 -2.60 -3.39
N TYR A 54 -3.98 -1.60 -3.66
CA TYR A 54 -3.90 -0.97 -4.98
C TYR A 54 -2.99 -1.82 -5.87
N MET A 55 -3.57 -2.48 -6.86
CA MET A 55 -2.88 -3.47 -7.69
C MET A 55 -2.54 -2.93 -9.09
N GLN A 56 -2.46 -1.62 -9.23
CA GLN A 56 -2.10 -0.95 -10.48
C GLN A 56 -0.80 -0.16 -10.27
N ILE A 57 -0.04 0.01 -11.35
CA ILE A 57 1.13 0.88 -11.35
C ILE A 57 0.63 2.31 -11.59
N LEU A 58 1.00 3.26 -10.74
CA LEU A 58 0.73 4.67 -10.96
C LEU A 58 1.60 5.21 -12.11
N SER A 59 1.11 6.22 -12.83
CA SER A 59 1.91 6.89 -13.85
C SER A 59 2.95 7.81 -13.22
N ASP A 60 4.03 8.08 -13.96
CA ASP A 60 5.06 9.06 -13.56
C ASP A 60 4.43 10.43 -13.32
N HIS A 61 3.44 10.80 -14.15
CA HIS A 61 2.68 12.03 -13.98
C HIS A 61 1.98 12.07 -12.62
N PHE A 62 1.28 11.00 -12.22
CA PHE A 62 0.61 10.94 -10.92
C PHE A 62 1.61 11.02 -9.77
N VAL A 63 2.67 10.21 -9.81
CA VAL A 63 3.70 10.15 -8.76
C VAL A 63 4.41 11.49 -8.61
N SER A 64 4.65 12.23 -9.69
CA SER A 64 5.31 13.53 -9.66
C SER A 64 4.55 14.63 -8.89
N HIS A 65 3.23 14.48 -8.72
CA HIS A 65 2.43 15.41 -7.90
C HIS A 65 2.61 15.21 -6.40
N TYR A 66 3.06 14.02 -5.98
CA TYR A 66 3.17 13.61 -4.58
C TYR A 66 4.54 12.97 -4.27
N PRO A 67 5.67 13.66 -4.50
CA PRO A 67 7.00 13.08 -4.29
C PRO A 67 7.21 12.77 -2.80
N ASN A 68 7.50 11.51 -2.48
CA ASN A 68 7.60 10.98 -1.11
C ASN A 68 6.34 11.22 -0.24
N GLN A 69 5.17 11.29 -0.87
CA GLN A 69 3.88 11.51 -0.22
C GLN A 69 2.84 10.45 -0.65
N ILE A 70 3.28 9.37 -1.27
CA ILE A 70 2.45 8.20 -1.56
C ILE A 70 3.08 7.02 -0.85
N ILE A 71 2.37 6.44 0.11
CA ILE A 71 2.79 5.24 0.86
C ILE A 71 2.01 4.04 0.34
N ASN A 72 2.73 2.97 -0.03
CA ASN A 72 2.14 1.69 -0.38
C ASN A 72 2.45 0.63 0.66
N ILE A 73 1.53 -0.33 0.83
CA ILE A 73 1.79 -1.55 1.59
C ILE A 73 1.93 -2.73 0.62
N HIS A 74 3.10 -3.32 0.58
CA HIS A 74 3.39 -4.52 -0.16
C HIS A 74 3.31 -5.73 0.77
N HIS A 75 2.53 -6.76 0.39
CA HIS A 75 2.22 -7.91 1.24
C HIS A 75 3.28 -9.01 1.14
N SER A 76 4.56 -8.60 1.12
CA SER A 76 5.71 -9.47 1.33
C SER A 76 6.86 -8.67 1.96
N PHE A 77 7.85 -9.39 2.46
CA PHE A 77 9.10 -8.80 2.91
C PHE A 77 9.99 -8.56 1.70
N LEU A 78 10.00 -7.33 1.17
CA LEU A 78 10.80 -6.97 0.00
C LEU A 78 12.31 -7.18 0.26
N PRO A 79 13.05 -7.64 -0.74
CA PRO A 79 12.70 -7.87 -2.15
C PRO A 79 12.12 -9.26 -2.47
N SER A 80 11.62 -10.00 -1.49
CA SER A 80 11.12 -11.36 -1.68
C SER A 80 9.66 -11.40 -2.15
N PHE A 81 9.31 -12.40 -2.98
CA PHE A 81 7.93 -12.71 -3.42
C PHE A 81 7.22 -11.55 -4.13
N ILE A 82 7.87 -11.00 -5.14
CA ILE A 82 7.28 -9.99 -6.03
C ILE A 82 6.16 -10.65 -6.85
N GLY A 83 5.08 -9.90 -7.09
CA GLY A 83 3.97 -10.31 -7.94
C GLY A 83 2.75 -10.89 -7.20
N ALA A 84 1.89 -11.61 -7.93
CA ALA A 84 0.60 -12.07 -7.43
C ALA A 84 0.71 -13.25 -6.44
N ASN A 85 -0.17 -13.28 -5.44
CA ASN A 85 -0.32 -14.37 -4.47
C ASN A 85 0.94 -14.73 -3.66
N PRO A 86 1.64 -13.77 -3.02
CA PRO A 86 2.89 -14.02 -2.30
C PRO A 86 2.73 -15.03 -1.16
N TYR A 87 1.59 -15.08 -0.46
CA TYR A 87 1.34 -16.07 0.59
C TYR A 87 1.24 -17.50 0.06
N LYS A 88 0.72 -17.70 -1.17
CA LYS A 88 0.72 -19.00 -1.81
C LYS A 88 2.14 -19.41 -2.20
N GLN A 89 2.91 -18.50 -2.79
CA GLN A 89 4.32 -18.74 -3.12
C GLN A 89 5.15 -19.06 -1.86
N ALA A 90 4.95 -18.31 -0.78
CA ALA A 90 5.61 -18.54 0.50
C ALA A 90 5.29 -19.93 1.08
N TRP A 91 4.03 -20.34 1.02
CA TRP A 91 3.59 -21.66 1.48
C TRP A 91 4.19 -22.78 0.64
N GLU A 92 4.12 -22.67 -0.68
CA GLU A 92 4.67 -23.69 -1.62
C GLU A 92 6.19 -23.86 -1.46
N ARG A 93 6.90 -22.76 -1.18
CA ARG A 93 8.36 -22.79 -0.90
C ARG A 93 8.71 -23.25 0.52
N GLY A 94 7.74 -23.40 1.40
CA GLY A 94 7.96 -23.82 2.78
C GLY A 94 8.79 -22.84 3.59
N VAL A 95 8.68 -21.51 3.33
CA VAL A 95 9.40 -20.48 4.06
C VAL A 95 9.04 -20.48 5.54
N LYS A 96 9.89 -19.91 6.37
CA LYS A 96 9.69 -19.84 7.83
C LYS A 96 9.32 -18.45 8.32
N LEU A 97 9.38 -17.45 7.45
CA LEU A 97 9.00 -16.07 7.72
C LEU A 97 8.13 -15.55 6.60
N VAL A 98 7.09 -14.81 6.96
CA VAL A 98 6.29 -13.97 6.06
C VAL A 98 6.23 -12.57 6.64
N GLY A 99 6.03 -11.55 5.83
CA GLY A 99 6.03 -10.18 6.32
C GLY A 99 5.33 -9.23 5.37
N ALA A 100 5.45 -7.95 5.68
CA ALA A 100 4.95 -6.86 4.86
C ALA A 100 5.97 -5.71 4.84
N THR A 101 5.90 -4.89 3.82
CA THR A 101 6.77 -3.72 3.63
C THR A 101 5.93 -2.51 3.28
N SER A 102 6.06 -1.42 4.04
CA SER A 102 5.59 -0.10 3.64
C SER A 102 6.74 0.69 3.05
N HIS A 103 6.51 1.31 1.90
CA HIS A 103 7.50 2.09 1.18
C HIS A 103 6.85 3.30 0.51
N TYR A 104 7.65 4.30 0.20
CA TYR A 104 7.20 5.36 -0.70
C TYR A 104 7.09 4.83 -2.12
N VAL A 105 6.08 5.31 -2.85
CA VAL A 105 5.90 4.95 -4.26
C VAL A 105 6.77 5.83 -5.13
N THR A 106 7.47 5.19 -6.06
CA THR A 106 8.23 5.83 -7.15
C THR A 106 7.68 5.37 -8.49
N SER A 107 8.28 5.79 -9.59
CA SER A 107 7.96 5.29 -10.94
C SER A 107 8.27 3.80 -11.10
N ASP A 108 9.22 3.28 -10.33
CA ASP A 108 9.62 1.88 -10.37
C ASP A 108 8.79 1.07 -9.39
N LEU A 109 8.22 -0.04 -9.87
CA LEU A 109 7.29 -0.86 -9.10
C LEU A 109 7.99 -1.48 -7.89
N ASP A 110 7.47 -1.18 -6.69
CA ASP A 110 7.91 -1.71 -5.39
C ASP A 110 9.42 -1.46 -5.08
N GLU A 111 10.05 -0.48 -5.75
CA GLU A 111 11.46 -0.13 -5.57
C GLU A 111 11.69 1.17 -4.79
N GLY A 112 10.62 1.81 -4.33
CA GLY A 112 10.74 3.06 -3.57
C GLY A 112 11.33 2.87 -2.16
N PRO A 113 11.76 3.97 -1.52
CA PRO A 113 12.36 3.94 -0.19
C PRO A 113 11.47 3.25 0.85
N ILE A 114 12.02 2.23 1.51
CA ILE A 114 11.31 1.50 2.56
C ILE A 114 11.19 2.40 3.80
N ILE A 115 9.98 2.45 4.37
CA ILE A 115 9.67 3.21 5.58
C ILE A 115 9.66 2.29 6.80
N ASP A 116 8.95 1.16 6.67
CA ASP A 116 8.83 0.18 7.75
C ASP A 116 8.61 -1.23 7.19
N GLN A 117 9.10 -2.22 7.93
CA GLN A 117 8.96 -3.64 7.60
C GLN A 117 8.78 -4.46 8.87
N ASP A 118 7.93 -5.46 8.81
CA ASP A 118 7.83 -6.45 9.88
C ASP A 118 7.64 -7.85 9.32
N VAL A 119 8.04 -8.85 10.12
CA VAL A 119 7.98 -10.26 9.76
C VAL A 119 7.39 -11.08 10.91
N ILE A 120 6.68 -12.13 10.55
CA ILE A 120 6.19 -13.11 11.50
C ILE A 120 6.71 -14.51 11.17
N ARG A 121 7.09 -15.27 12.21
CA ARG A 121 7.51 -16.66 12.07
C ARG A 121 6.30 -17.54 11.87
N ILE A 122 6.40 -18.42 10.86
CA ILE A 122 5.40 -19.43 10.53
C ILE A 122 5.99 -20.82 10.62
N ASN A 123 5.16 -21.85 10.61
CA ASN A 123 5.54 -23.24 10.60
C ASN A 123 4.60 -24.09 9.72
N HIS A 124 4.86 -25.38 9.65
CA HIS A 124 4.15 -26.33 8.79
C HIS A 124 2.66 -26.55 9.12
N ARG A 125 2.17 -26.02 10.25
CA ARG A 125 0.76 -26.13 10.66
C ARG A 125 -0.12 -25.08 9.98
N TYR A 126 0.49 -24.00 9.43
CA TYR A 126 -0.24 -22.93 8.75
C TYR A 126 -0.54 -23.34 7.30
N ASN A 127 -1.79 -23.16 6.90
CA ASN A 127 -2.20 -23.23 5.51
C ASN A 127 -2.19 -21.83 4.86
N VAL A 128 -2.47 -21.74 3.55
CA VAL A 128 -2.47 -20.46 2.81
C VAL A 128 -3.49 -19.46 3.36
N GLN A 129 -4.64 -19.93 3.90
CA GLN A 129 -5.66 -19.05 4.46
C GLN A 129 -5.19 -18.46 5.79
N ASP A 130 -4.52 -19.27 6.62
CA ASP A 130 -3.91 -18.81 7.87
C ASP A 130 -2.84 -17.77 7.58
N LEU A 131 -1.98 -17.99 6.57
CA LEU A 131 -0.97 -17.02 6.16
C LEU A 131 -1.59 -15.69 5.70
N ARG A 132 -2.67 -15.74 4.94
CA ARG A 132 -3.40 -14.52 4.54
C ARG A 132 -4.02 -13.77 5.71
N LYS A 133 -4.51 -14.50 6.72
CA LYS A 133 -5.09 -13.87 7.93
C LYS A 133 -4.00 -13.18 8.76
N ILE A 134 -2.91 -13.89 9.02
CA ILE A 134 -1.77 -13.37 9.77
C ILE A 134 -1.13 -12.20 9.02
N GLY A 135 -0.91 -12.35 7.71
CA GLY A 135 -0.34 -11.33 6.87
C GLY A 135 -1.11 -10.01 6.92
N ARG A 136 -2.45 -10.06 6.90
CA ARG A 136 -3.26 -8.84 7.05
C ARG A 136 -3.02 -8.08 8.35
N HIS A 137 -2.71 -8.77 9.45
CA HIS A 137 -2.36 -8.09 10.71
C HIS A 137 -1.01 -7.39 10.59
N VAL A 138 -0.01 -8.06 10.01
CA VAL A 138 1.31 -7.47 9.77
C VAL A 138 1.19 -6.29 8.82
N GLU A 139 0.47 -6.45 7.69
CA GLU A 139 0.21 -5.37 6.73
C GLU A 139 -0.42 -4.13 7.41
N SER A 140 -1.45 -4.34 8.24
CA SER A 140 -2.13 -3.24 8.94
C SER A 140 -1.21 -2.54 9.92
N SER A 141 -0.40 -3.28 10.68
CA SER A 141 0.53 -2.72 11.66
C SER A 141 1.63 -1.91 10.98
N VAL A 142 2.28 -2.50 9.97
CA VAL A 142 3.37 -1.86 9.20
C VAL A 142 2.88 -0.60 8.48
N LEU A 143 1.68 -0.67 7.86
CA LEU A 143 1.12 0.50 7.19
C LEU A 143 0.79 1.63 8.18
N ALA A 144 0.16 1.30 9.30
CA ALA A 144 -0.17 2.28 10.33
C ALA A 144 1.09 2.95 10.91
N GLN A 145 2.14 2.16 11.17
CA GLN A 145 3.42 2.67 11.67
C GLN A 145 4.12 3.56 10.64
N ALA A 146 4.13 3.17 9.37
CA ALA A 146 4.72 3.97 8.30
C ALA A 146 4.01 5.33 8.14
N VAL A 147 2.67 5.34 8.20
CA VAL A 147 1.88 6.58 8.16
C VAL A 147 2.18 7.44 9.38
N GLU A 148 2.26 6.86 10.58
CA GLU A 148 2.63 7.59 11.79
C GLU A 148 4.01 8.22 11.67
N TYR A 149 5.01 7.48 11.20
CA TYR A 149 6.36 8.00 11.00
C TYR A 149 6.39 9.16 10.01
N HIS A 150 5.64 9.06 8.91
CA HIS A 150 5.53 10.13 7.93
C HIS A 150 4.89 11.39 8.54
N VAL A 151 3.72 11.26 9.17
CA VAL A 151 2.96 12.38 9.75
C VAL A 151 3.75 13.06 10.87
N LEU A 152 4.53 12.31 11.64
CA LEU A 152 5.39 12.85 12.71
C LEU A 152 6.77 13.33 12.21
N HIS A 153 6.98 13.38 10.89
CA HIS A 153 8.25 13.78 10.26
C HIS A 153 9.48 13.00 10.77
N LYS A 154 9.29 11.70 11.05
CA LYS A 154 10.36 10.81 11.52
C LYS A 154 11.10 10.08 10.40
N VAL A 155 10.70 10.27 9.14
CA VAL A 155 11.33 9.63 7.98
C VAL A 155 12.28 10.60 7.31
N ILE A 156 13.51 10.16 7.10
CA ILE A 156 14.51 10.89 6.30
C ILE A 156 14.85 10.03 5.08
N VAL A 157 14.53 10.53 3.90
CA VAL A 157 14.89 9.88 2.62
C VAL A 157 16.27 10.39 2.22
N LEU A 158 17.30 9.59 2.40
CA LEU A 158 18.68 9.98 2.09
C LEU A 158 19.04 9.71 0.63
N SER A 159 18.78 8.53 0.12
CA SER A 159 18.92 8.14 -1.29
C SER A 159 18.49 6.68 -1.46
N LEU A 160 18.30 6.24 -2.72
CA LEU A 160 18.11 4.82 -3.05
C LEU A 160 19.41 4.00 -2.97
N ILE A 161 20.54 4.64 -2.77
CA ILE A 161 21.84 3.96 -2.62
C ILE A 161 21.98 3.62 -1.13
N HIS A 162 21.78 2.36 -0.82
CA HIS A 162 22.09 1.83 0.50
C HIS A 162 23.60 1.76 0.67
N ILE A 163 24.10 2.40 1.72
CA ILE A 163 25.47 2.25 2.17
C ILE A 163 25.54 1.05 3.12
#